data_2dbbdb79da85eb781c30d876416eb08c
#
_entry.id   2dbbdb79da85eb781c30d876416eb08c
#
_cell.length_a   1.000
_cell.length_b   1.000
_cell.length_c   1.000
_cell.angle_alpha   90.00
_cell.angle_beta   90.00
_cell.angle_gamma   90.00
#
_symmetry.space_group_name_H-M   'P 1'
#
loop_
_entity.id
_entity.type
_entity.pdbx_description
1 polymer ?
#
loop_
_entity_poly.entity_id
_entity_poly.type
_entity_poly.pdbx_seq_one_letter_code
_entity_poly.pdbx_strand_id
1 'polypeptide(L)'
;YDWLTEQMRQRLGEPPLAEIKLPLWCWVQYASYKCKKPKFRPNSENNKPYAEVYIEADIPDEMLLQSNFNLWAWHCLNGWQIGDRQLQKEIDAYNDNNGGRHNGDINHYPQELRERIAKSWQNIFDLNYRNRRYHNQPKRNTPIQATFWLMRKEWVRSVRIYKPKE
;
A
#
# COMPACT_ATOMS: atom_id res chain seq x y z
N TYR A 1 10.15 -0.02 0.96
CA TYR A 1 9.31 0.72 1.94
C TYR A 1 9.80 2.15 2.20
N ASP A 2 11.06 2.49 1.90
CA ASP A 2 11.68 3.79 2.24
C ASP A 2 10.89 4.96 1.67
N TRP A 3 10.48 4.87 0.39
CA TRP A 3 9.65 5.90 -0.23
C TRP A 3 8.33 6.14 0.53
N LEU A 4 7.63 5.08 0.94
CA LEU A 4 6.35 5.22 1.67
C LEU A 4 6.58 5.79 3.07
N THR A 5 7.64 5.35 3.74
CA THR A 5 8.03 5.87 5.06
C THR A 5 8.33 7.37 4.99
N GLU A 6 9.00 7.81 3.93
CA GLU A 6 9.23 9.23 3.67
C GLU A 6 7.92 10.00 3.41
N GLN A 7 6.97 9.41 2.65
CA GLN A 7 5.66 10.02 2.46
C GLN A 7 4.88 10.16 3.78
N MET A 8 5.03 9.21 4.68
CA MET A 8 4.42 9.29 6.02
C MET A 8 5.02 10.43 6.84
N ARG A 9 6.36 10.57 6.85
CA ARG A 9 7.01 11.69 7.55
C ARG A 9 6.51 13.04 7.04
N GLN A 10 6.43 13.19 5.73
CA GLN A 10 5.97 14.44 5.10
C GLN A 10 4.50 14.76 5.40
N ARG A 11 3.63 13.77 5.56
CA ARG A 11 2.19 13.95 5.66
C ARG A 11 1.63 13.79 7.07
N LEU A 12 2.21 12.90 7.87
CA LEU A 12 1.77 12.59 9.24
C LEU A 12 2.77 13.09 10.29
N GLY A 13 3.95 13.57 9.86
CA GLY A 13 5.05 13.93 10.76
C GLY A 13 5.94 12.74 11.12
N GLU A 14 6.95 13.01 11.92
CA GLU A 14 7.90 12.00 12.39
C GLU A 14 7.21 10.94 13.26
N PRO A 15 7.74 9.71 13.29
CA PRO A 15 7.24 8.70 14.21
C PRO A 15 7.36 9.18 15.65
N PRO A 16 6.37 8.88 16.51
CA PRO A 16 6.35 9.39 17.90
C PRO A 16 7.48 8.85 18.79
N LEU A 17 8.14 7.79 18.36
CA LEU A 17 9.29 7.19 19.02
C LEU A 17 10.38 6.91 17.98
N ALA A 18 11.64 7.22 18.32
CA ALA A 18 12.77 7.06 17.40
C ALA A 18 13.04 5.60 16.97
N GLU A 19 12.58 4.64 17.76
CA GLU A 19 12.72 3.21 17.51
C GLU A 19 11.77 2.71 16.40
N ILE A 20 10.69 3.45 16.10
CA ILE A 20 9.73 3.09 15.06
C ILE A 20 10.35 3.38 13.70
N LYS A 21 10.76 2.33 13.00
CA LYS A 21 11.38 2.43 11.66
C LYS A 21 10.43 2.13 10.53
N LEU A 22 9.39 1.32 10.78
CA LEU A 22 8.44 0.85 9.77
C LEU A 22 7.01 1.16 10.19
N PRO A 23 6.12 1.44 9.24
CA PRO A 23 4.71 1.67 9.51
C PRO A 23 3.97 0.40 9.89
N LEU A 24 2.89 0.58 10.63
CA LEU A 24 1.81 -0.40 10.74
C LEU A 24 0.85 -0.23 9.57
N TRP A 25 0.19 -1.32 9.18
CA TRP A 25 -0.76 -1.36 8.09
C TRP A 25 -2.14 -1.79 8.58
N CYS A 26 -3.18 -1.17 8.01
CA CYS A 26 -4.55 -1.61 8.25
C CYS A 26 -5.41 -1.51 6.99
N TRP A 27 -6.57 -2.18 7.03
CA TRP A 27 -7.59 -2.04 6.01
C TRP A 27 -8.63 -1.03 6.45
N VAL A 28 -8.81 0.02 5.65
CA VAL A 28 -9.93 0.96 5.76
C VAL A 28 -11.13 0.40 4.98
N GLN A 29 -10.86 -0.17 3.81
CA GLN A 29 -11.83 -0.85 2.96
C GLN A 29 -11.16 -2.04 2.28
N TYR A 30 -11.51 -3.26 2.66
CA TYR A 30 -10.80 -4.47 2.20
C TYR A 30 -10.97 -4.72 0.69
N ALA A 31 -12.21 -4.74 0.20
CA ALA A 31 -12.47 -5.01 -1.22
C ALA A 31 -13.42 -3.99 -1.84
N SER A 32 -14.40 -3.52 -1.09
CA SER A 32 -15.38 -2.53 -1.54
C SER A 32 -16.09 -1.90 -0.35
N TYR A 33 -16.89 -0.84 -0.59
CA TYR A 33 -17.71 -0.23 0.47
C TYR A 33 -18.69 -1.22 1.13
N LYS A 34 -19.05 -2.31 0.45
CA LYS A 34 -19.88 -3.40 0.99
C LYS A 34 -19.06 -4.46 1.73
N CYS A 35 -17.77 -4.55 1.43
CA CYS A 35 -16.85 -5.51 2.04
C CYS A 35 -15.67 -4.76 2.65
N LYS A 36 -15.94 -3.99 3.71
CA LYS A 36 -14.94 -3.17 4.38
C LYS A 36 -13.91 -3.98 5.17
N LYS A 37 -14.31 -5.13 5.69
CA LYS A 37 -13.49 -6.00 6.52
C LYS A 37 -13.10 -7.25 5.77
N PRO A 38 -11.88 -7.78 5.94
CA PRO A 38 -11.54 -9.11 5.49
C PRO A 38 -12.50 -10.14 6.09
N LYS A 39 -12.93 -11.10 5.31
CA LYS A 39 -13.66 -12.24 5.83
C LYS A 39 -12.66 -13.23 6.40
N PHE A 40 -12.37 -13.15 7.68
CA PHE A 40 -11.62 -14.19 8.36
C PHE A 40 -12.50 -15.41 8.51
N ARG A 41 -12.17 -16.46 7.80
CA ARG A 41 -12.69 -17.79 8.09
C ARG A 41 -11.63 -18.49 8.91
N PRO A 42 -11.98 -19.06 10.11
CA PRO A 42 -11.08 -19.99 10.78
C PRO A 42 -10.78 -21.09 9.75
N ASN A 43 -9.55 -21.29 9.51
CA ASN A 43 -9.00 -21.88 8.33
C ASN A 43 -9.42 -23.30 8.06
N SER A 44 -10.15 -23.54 6.98
CA SER A 44 -10.26 -24.86 6.36
C SER A 44 -9.15 -25.15 5.34
N GLU A 45 -8.37 -24.14 4.92
CA GLU A 45 -7.46 -24.30 3.77
C GLU A 45 -5.98 -24.00 4.02
N ASN A 46 -5.62 -23.37 5.13
CA ASN A 46 -4.22 -23.10 5.45
C ASN A 46 -3.90 -23.64 6.84
N ASN A 47 -3.29 -24.80 6.95
CA ASN A 47 -2.66 -25.34 8.18
C ASN A 47 -1.50 -24.41 8.62
N LYS A 48 -1.83 -23.17 9.01
CA LYS A 48 -0.83 -22.27 9.56
C LYS A 48 -0.49 -22.72 10.98
N PRO A 49 0.78 -22.90 11.29
CA PRO A 49 1.20 -23.37 12.61
C PRO A 49 1.11 -22.29 13.70
N TYR A 50 0.57 -21.10 13.38
CA TYR A 50 0.52 -19.96 14.29
C TYR A 50 -0.89 -19.38 14.41
N ALA A 51 -1.16 -18.77 15.56
CA ALA A 51 -2.40 -18.03 15.79
C ALA A 51 -2.42 -16.73 14.98
N GLU A 52 -3.58 -16.39 14.43
CA GLU A 52 -3.82 -15.09 13.80
C GLU A 52 -4.59 -14.18 14.76
N VAL A 53 -4.15 -12.95 14.91
CA VAL A 53 -4.83 -11.93 15.72
C VAL A 53 -5.47 -10.92 14.80
N TYR A 54 -6.76 -10.70 14.97
CA TYR A 54 -7.53 -9.69 14.26
C TYR A 54 -7.89 -8.56 15.21
N ILE A 55 -7.48 -7.35 14.89
CA ILE A 55 -7.72 -6.14 15.68
C ILE A 55 -8.62 -5.20 14.88
N GLU A 56 -9.74 -4.79 15.47
CA GLU A 56 -10.54 -3.67 14.98
C GLU A 56 -10.24 -2.44 15.83
N ALA A 57 -9.97 -1.32 15.17
CA ALA A 57 -9.63 -0.08 15.84
C ALA A 57 -10.29 1.14 15.18
N ASP A 58 -10.61 2.16 15.98
CA ASP A 58 -11.03 3.48 15.53
C ASP A 58 -9.81 4.41 15.61
N ILE A 59 -9.05 4.49 14.53
CA ILE A 59 -7.87 5.34 14.44
C ILE A 59 -8.31 6.70 13.86
N PRO A 60 -7.94 7.84 14.46
CA PRO A 60 -8.23 9.15 13.92
C PRO A 60 -7.72 9.32 12.49
N ASP A 61 -8.52 9.94 11.61
CA ASP A 61 -8.18 10.09 10.18
C ASP A 61 -6.86 10.83 9.96
N GLU A 62 -6.55 11.81 10.81
CA GLU A 62 -5.30 12.58 10.76
C GLU A 62 -4.05 11.76 11.10
N MET A 63 -4.22 10.57 11.69
CA MET A 63 -3.14 9.64 12.00
C MET A 63 -2.95 8.57 10.91
N LEU A 64 -3.77 8.59 9.86
CA LEU A 64 -3.79 7.59 8.80
C LEU A 64 -3.33 8.17 7.46
N LEU A 65 -2.37 7.54 6.83
CA LEU A 65 -2.07 7.78 5.43
C LEU A 65 -2.77 6.72 4.57
N GLN A 66 -3.94 7.07 4.06
CA GLN A 66 -4.76 6.18 3.23
C GLN A 66 -4.20 6.09 1.81
N SER A 67 -4.24 4.90 1.23
CA SER A 67 -3.77 4.66 -0.14
C SER A 67 -4.60 3.59 -0.85
N ASN A 68 -4.60 3.68 -2.17
CA ASN A 68 -5.17 2.67 -3.06
C ASN A 68 -4.29 1.43 -3.07
N PHE A 69 -4.76 0.33 -2.46
CA PHE A 69 -4.00 -0.92 -2.37
C PHE A 69 -3.60 -1.49 -3.73
N ASN A 70 -4.49 -1.43 -4.73
CA ASN A 70 -4.19 -1.98 -6.05
C ASN A 70 -3.04 -1.22 -6.74
N LEU A 71 -3.03 0.11 -6.65
CA LEU A 71 -1.94 0.91 -7.20
C LEU A 71 -0.64 0.67 -6.44
N TRP A 72 -0.70 0.57 -5.11
CA TRP A 72 0.45 0.23 -4.29
C TRP A 72 1.02 -1.14 -4.67
N ALA A 73 0.20 -2.20 -4.64
CA ALA A 73 0.63 -3.56 -4.84
C ALA A 73 1.13 -3.84 -6.28
N TRP A 74 0.45 -3.28 -7.28
CA TRP A 74 0.79 -3.55 -8.68
C TRP A 74 1.85 -2.62 -9.25
N HIS A 75 1.97 -1.38 -8.76
CA HIS A 75 2.91 -0.41 -9.32
C HIS A 75 4.10 -0.14 -8.39
N CYS A 76 3.85 0.35 -7.16
CA CYS A 76 4.95 0.75 -6.30
C CYS A 76 5.86 -0.41 -5.90
N LEU A 77 5.29 -1.58 -5.53
CA LEU A 77 6.08 -2.76 -5.17
C LEU A 77 6.85 -3.37 -6.36
N ASN A 78 6.39 -3.12 -7.58
CA ASN A 78 7.06 -3.61 -8.80
C ASN A 78 7.95 -2.54 -9.48
N GLY A 79 8.11 -1.37 -8.88
CA GLY A 79 8.88 -0.28 -9.45
C GLY A 79 8.27 0.32 -10.72
N TRP A 80 6.95 0.18 -10.95
CA TRP A 80 6.30 0.64 -12.16
C TRP A 80 5.69 2.03 -11.96
N GLN A 81 5.74 2.85 -13.00
CA GLN A 81 5.08 4.15 -13.01
C GLN A 81 3.54 4.02 -13.01
N ILE A 82 2.84 5.08 -12.57
CA ILE A 82 1.38 5.13 -12.54
C ILE A 82 0.87 6.21 -13.51
N GLY A 83 0.26 5.75 -14.61
CA GLY A 83 -0.61 6.58 -15.44
C GLY A 83 0.06 7.53 -16.45
N ASP A 84 1.37 7.60 -16.52
CA ASP A 84 2.10 8.43 -17.45
C ASP A 84 2.54 7.65 -18.69
N ARG A 85 1.88 7.90 -19.84
CA ARG A 85 2.19 7.21 -21.10
C ARG A 85 3.52 7.61 -21.69
N GLN A 86 3.92 8.85 -21.52
CA GLN A 86 5.19 9.33 -22.08
C GLN A 86 6.35 8.75 -21.28
N LEU A 87 6.26 8.80 -19.96
CA LEU A 87 7.22 8.15 -19.08
C LEU A 87 7.32 6.63 -19.37
N GLN A 88 6.19 5.95 -19.65
CA GLN A 88 6.21 4.54 -20.00
C GLN A 88 7.01 4.27 -21.28
N LYS A 89 6.86 5.09 -22.32
CA LYS A 89 7.64 4.94 -23.56
C LYS A 89 9.13 5.12 -23.33
N GLU A 90 9.51 6.08 -22.50
CA GLU A 90 10.91 6.33 -22.15
C GLU A 90 11.50 5.17 -21.35
N ILE A 91 10.74 4.61 -20.39
CA ILE A 91 11.12 3.42 -19.66
C ILE A 91 11.27 2.21 -20.58
N ASP A 92 10.33 2.00 -21.49
CA ASP A 92 10.38 0.89 -22.46
C ASP A 92 11.63 1.02 -23.36
N ALA A 93 11.88 2.22 -23.91
CA ALA A 93 13.08 2.48 -24.72
C ALA A 93 14.39 2.29 -23.94
N TYR A 94 14.42 2.70 -22.66
CA TYR A 94 15.59 2.43 -21.80
C TYR A 94 15.81 0.94 -21.59
N ASN A 95 14.74 0.20 -21.28
CA ASN A 95 14.82 -1.25 -21.05
C ASN A 95 15.28 -2.01 -22.30
N ASP A 96 14.77 -1.66 -23.48
CA ASP A 96 15.15 -2.28 -24.76
C ASP A 96 16.64 -2.14 -25.04
N ASN A 97 17.25 -1.04 -24.58
CA ASN A 97 18.69 -0.76 -24.77
C ASN A 97 19.59 -1.26 -23.62
N ASN A 98 19.03 -1.70 -22.47
CA ASN A 98 19.79 -2.00 -21.26
C ASN A 98 19.43 -3.35 -20.63
N GLY A 99 19.13 -4.36 -21.43
CA GLY A 99 18.98 -5.75 -20.96
C GLY A 99 17.60 -6.13 -20.42
N GLY A 100 16.58 -5.29 -20.66
CA GLY A 100 15.20 -5.61 -20.32
C GLY A 100 14.70 -5.02 -18.99
N ARG A 101 13.50 -5.43 -18.58
CA ARG A 101 12.84 -4.92 -17.37
C ARG A 101 13.40 -5.53 -16.09
N HIS A 102 13.59 -4.70 -15.10
CA HIS A 102 13.96 -5.09 -13.75
C HIS A 102 12.77 -4.86 -12.79
N ASN A 103 12.03 -5.92 -12.48
CA ASN A 103 10.86 -5.84 -11.60
C ASN A 103 11.27 -5.52 -10.16
N GLY A 104 10.61 -4.53 -9.56
CA GLY A 104 10.73 -4.17 -8.15
C GLY A 104 11.93 -3.28 -7.81
N ASP A 105 12.96 -3.22 -8.65
CA ASP A 105 14.13 -2.37 -8.42
C ASP A 105 14.17 -1.24 -9.45
N ILE A 106 13.97 0.01 -8.97
CA ILE A 106 14.10 1.20 -9.81
C ILE A 106 15.52 1.77 -9.84
N ASN A 107 16.45 1.24 -9.05
CA ASN A 107 17.80 1.80 -8.92
C ASN A 107 18.66 1.61 -10.17
N HIS A 108 18.30 0.67 -11.05
CA HIS A 108 18.96 0.48 -12.34
C HIS A 108 18.62 1.59 -13.36
N TYR A 109 17.53 2.35 -13.14
CA TYR A 109 17.20 3.49 -14.00
C TYR A 109 18.07 4.72 -13.67
N PRO A 110 18.36 5.58 -14.66
CA PRO A 110 18.94 6.89 -14.42
C PRO A 110 18.12 7.70 -13.39
N GLN A 111 18.79 8.57 -12.66
CA GLN A 111 18.17 9.35 -11.58
C GLN A 111 16.90 10.06 -12.03
N GLU A 112 16.92 10.71 -13.20
CA GLU A 112 15.76 11.43 -13.75
C GLU A 112 14.53 10.51 -13.93
N LEU A 113 14.70 9.30 -14.48
CA LEU A 113 13.61 8.33 -14.63
C LEU A 113 13.12 7.83 -13.28
N ARG A 114 14.02 7.55 -12.32
CA ARG A 114 13.65 7.14 -10.96
C ARG A 114 12.78 8.17 -10.26
N GLU A 115 13.18 9.44 -10.33
CA GLU A 115 12.44 10.55 -9.72
C GLU A 115 11.04 10.70 -10.33
N ARG A 116 10.92 10.59 -11.66
CA ARG A 116 9.65 10.65 -12.36
C ARG A 116 8.76 9.44 -12.06
N ILE A 117 9.32 8.24 -11.95
CA ILE A 117 8.61 7.04 -11.51
C ILE A 117 8.07 7.25 -10.09
N ALA A 118 8.93 7.62 -9.15
CA ALA A 118 8.56 7.86 -7.75
C ALA A 118 7.52 8.99 -7.61
N LYS A 119 7.63 10.05 -8.43
CA LYS A 119 6.62 11.13 -8.49
C LYS A 119 5.26 10.60 -8.93
N SER A 120 5.21 9.67 -9.88
CA SER A 120 3.95 9.08 -10.34
C SER A 120 3.23 8.28 -9.25
N TRP A 121 3.96 7.75 -8.28
CA TRP A 121 3.41 7.00 -7.15
C TRP A 121 2.56 7.85 -6.20
N GLN A 122 2.67 9.18 -6.25
CA GLN A 122 1.78 10.08 -5.50
C GLN A 122 0.29 9.83 -5.80
N ASN A 123 -0.02 9.27 -6.97
CA ASN A 123 -1.38 8.91 -7.37
C ASN A 123 -2.04 7.83 -6.50
N ILE A 124 -1.26 7.06 -5.70
CA ILE A 124 -1.86 6.09 -4.77
C ILE A 124 -2.67 6.77 -3.65
N PHE A 125 -2.33 8.01 -3.31
CA PHE A 125 -2.99 8.79 -2.25
C PHE A 125 -4.22 9.53 -2.75
N ASP A 126 -4.38 9.69 -4.07
CA ASP A 126 -5.65 10.13 -4.66
C ASP A 126 -6.62 8.94 -4.77
N LEU A 127 -7.46 8.77 -3.75
CA LEU A 127 -8.46 7.69 -3.72
C LEU A 127 -9.52 7.81 -4.82
N ASN A 128 -9.59 8.94 -5.52
CA ASN A 128 -10.44 9.16 -6.68
C ASN A 128 -9.69 9.01 -8.00
N TYR A 129 -8.39 8.73 -7.96
CA TYR A 129 -7.58 8.51 -9.16
C TYR A 129 -8.21 7.46 -10.08
N ARG A 130 -8.31 7.82 -11.35
CA ARG A 130 -8.86 6.95 -12.40
C ARG A 130 -7.93 6.98 -13.61
N ASN A 131 -7.58 5.80 -14.05
CA ASN A 131 -6.86 5.63 -15.30
C ASN A 131 -7.54 4.49 -16.09
N ARG A 132 -8.11 4.79 -17.24
CA ARG A 132 -8.88 3.82 -18.06
C ARG A 132 -8.09 2.55 -18.38
N ARG A 133 -6.79 2.65 -18.48
CA ARG A 133 -5.92 1.52 -18.85
C ARG A 133 -5.54 0.66 -17.65
N TYR A 134 -5.24 1.28 -16.51
CA TYR A 134 -4.63 0.60 -15.37
C TYR A 134 -5.55 0.50 -14.16
N HIS A 135 -6.42 1.49 -13.96
CA HIS A 135 -7.28 1.54 -12.80
C HIS A 135 -8.54 2.36 -13.06
N ASN A 136 -9.63 1.67 -13.38
CA ASN A 136 -10.93 2.30 -13.69
C ASN A 136 -12.01 1.99 -12.64
N GLN A 137 -11.64 1.42 -11.51
CA GLN A 137 -12.59 1.10 -10.44
C GLN A 137 -13.02 2.37 -9.69
N PRO A 138 -14.32 2.58 -9.41
CA PRO A 138 -14.77 3.65 -8.56
C PRO A 138 -14.26 3.46 -7.13
N LYS A 139 -14.04 4.55 -6.37
CA LYS A 139 -13.57 4.53 -4.97
C LYS A 139 -14.32 3.50 -4.10
N ARG A 140 -15.64 3.38 -4.30
CA ARG A 140 -16.49 2.41 -3.58
C ARG A 140 -16.09 0.95 -3.78
N ASN A 141 -15.39 0.63 -4.88
CA ASN A 141 -14.96 -0.73 -5.22
C ASN A 141 -13.43 -0.90 -5.13
N THR A 142 -12.73 0.11 -4.65
CA THR A 142 -11.27 0.11 -4.54
C THR A 142 -10.87 -0.36 -3.15
N PRO A 143 -10.02 -1.37 -3.01
CA PRO A 143 -9.40 -1.69 -1.72
C PRO A 143 -8.58 -0.50 -1.23
N ILE A 144 -8.85 -0.05 -0.01
CA ILE A 144 -8.14 1.06 0.63
C ILE A 144 -7.44 0.51 1.86
N GLN A 145 -6.14 0.65 1.88
CA GLN A 145 -5.30 0.42 3.05
C GLN A 145 -4.88 1.76 3.64
N ALA A 146 -4.40 1.74 4.87
CA ALA A 146 -3.75 2.88 5.46
C ALA A 146 -2.51 2.46 6.22
N THR A 147 -1.55 3.38 6.32
CA THR A 147 -0.38 3.25 7.18
C THR A 147 -0.42 4.27 8.29
N PHE A 148 0.14 3.90 9.43
CA PHE A 148 0.24 4.74 10.63
C PHE A 148 1.43 4.32 11.48
N TRP A 149 1.90 5.20 12.38
CA TRP A 149 3.13 4.93 13.11
C TRP A 149 2.95 4.02 14.31
N LEU A 150 1.88 4.19 15.07
CA LEU A 150 1.71 3.54 16.35
C LEU A 150 0.24 3.18 16.59
N MET A 151 -0.02 1.98 17.12
CA MET A 151 -1.34 1.59 17.61
C MET A 151 -1.46 1.99 19.08
N ARG A 152 -2.50 2.75 19.42
CA ARG A 152 -2.83 3.10 20.80
C ARG A 152 -3.93 2.19 21.33
N LYS A 153 -3.84 1.83 22.60
CA LYS A 153 -4.78 0.94 23.26
C LYS A 153 -6.22 1.48 23.22
N GLU A 154 -6.38 2.78 23.41
CA GLU A 154 -7.66 3.47 23.40
C GLU A 154 -8.39 3.44 22.05
N TRP A 155 -7.69 3.16 20.96
CA TRP A 155 -8.30 3.02 19.64
C TRP A 155 -8.85 1.61 19.38
N VAL A 156 -8.45 0.61 20.19
CA VAL A 156 -8.82 -0.78 19.98
C VAL A 156 -10.27 -1.02 20.39
N ARG A 157 -11.12 -1.39 19.43
CA ARG A 157 -12.53 -1.76 19.66
C ARG A 157 -12.70 -3.22 20.00
N SER A 158 -12.02 -4.09 19.28
CA SER A 158 -12.11 -5.53 19.51
C SER A 158 -10.83 -6.26 19.09
N VAL A 159 -10.56 -7.35 19.76
CA VAL A 159 -9.49 -8.28 19.44
C VAL A 159 -10.07 -9.69 19.34
N ARG A 160 -9.78 -10.39 18.24
CA ARG A 160 -10.16 -11.80 18.05
C ARG A 160 -8.91 -12.62 17.75
N ILE A 161 -8.78 -13.73 18.40
CA ILE A 161 -7.65 -14.65 18.23
C ILE A 161 -8.16 -15.93 17.59
N TYR A 162 -7.62 -16.26 16.44
CA TYR A 162 -7.89 -17.51 15.73
C TYR A 162 -6.73 -18.46 15.97
N LYS A 163 -6.98 -19.50 16.73
CA LYS A 163 -5.97 -20.55 17.00
C LYS A 163 -5.88 -21.51 15.81
N PRO A 164 -4.71 -22.11 15.54
CA PRO A 164 -4.60 -23.20 14.59
C PRO A 164 -5.53 -24.34 15.02
N LYS A 165 -6.04 -25.09 14.06
CA LYS A 165 -6.70 -26.36 14.37
C LYS A 165 -5.62 -27.39 14.76
N GLU A 166 -5.82 -28.06 15.87
CA GLU A 166 -5.03 -29.23 16.27
C GLU A 166 -5.20 -30.35 15.26
#